data_3eb31418e37d706c44fbcd578d403725
#
_entry.id   3eb31418e37d706c44fbcd578d403725
#
_cell.length_a   1.000
_cell.length_b   1.000
_cell.length_c   1.000
_cell.angle_alpha   90.00
_cell.angle_beta   90.00
_cell.angle_gamma   90.00
#
_symmetry.space_group_name_H-M   'P 1'
#
loop_
_entity.id
_entity.type
_entity.pdbx_description
1 polymer ?
#
loop_
_entity_poly.entity_id
_entity_poly.type
_entity_poly.pdbx_seq_one_letter_code
_entity_poly.pdbx_strand_id
1 'polypeptide(L)'
;MAPGTASVHAVVAAAGADTSAVMREVEERMARLVSGHGHVLGHHARSTVSAGGKRLRPLLVFLASGVPVCPTDRLIRAAVAVELIHAATLVHDDVLDGSSLRRGRPTVVASGGRLLATATGDLLFARAFAELAAGGAAEPVRILSRSVSALAAGELMQRDDAWNASVSVKRYFDRCRLKTAVLFRAACELGAEAGQRHRPGDGAAGRRTRLSDSLGNFGESIGLAFQLLDDILDVTGPPERTGKPRGADLLDGTVTLPLIEARELDPSLATLDLRSLRTAEEAAAVCDRIAATGALESAREQALGMVLEAKATLPELPEFQQSALELVADGVVERYS
;
A
#
# COMPACT_ATOMS: atom_id res chain seq x y z
N MET A 1 -4.73 18.51 14.60
CA MET A 1 -5.01 17.13 14.16
C MET A 1 -4.56 17.02 12.72
N ALA A 2 -3.76 16.01 12.36
CA ALA A 2 -3.30 15.84 10.98
C ALA A 2 -4.51 15.51 10.08
N PRO A 3 -4.65 16.11 8.89
CA PRO A 3 -5.84 15.97 8.04
C PRO A 3 -6.20 14.51 7.65
N GLY A 4 -5.26 13.60 7.69
CA GLY A 4 -5.53 12.19 7.38
C GLY A 4 -6.12 11.32 8.52
N THR A 5 -6.27 11.85 9.73
CA THR A 5 -6.89 11.13 10.85
C THR A 5 -8.41 11.24 10.87
N ALA A 6 -8.98 12.33 10.35
CA ALA A 6 -10.42 12.52 10.29
C ALA A 6 -11.10 11.50 9.35
N SER A 7 -10.49 11.20 8.19
CA SER A 7 -11.02 10.24 7.21
C SER A 7 -11.03 8.80 7.75
N VAL A 8 -9.93 8.33 8.37
CA VAL A 8 -9.90 6.98 8.96
C VAL A 8 -10.91 6.84 10.10
N HIS A 9 -11.11 7.88 10.92
CA HIS A 9 -12.13 7.88 11.97
C HIS A 9 -13.56 7.81 11.39
N ALA A 10 -13.82 8.51 10.28
CA ALA A 10 -15.11 8.45 9.61
C ALA A 10 -15.39 7.04 9.05
N VAL A 11 -14.39 6.41 8.42
CA VAL A 11 -14.50 5.02 7.94
C VAL A 11 -14.71 4.05 9.10
N VAL A 12 -13.96 4.20 10.19
CA VAL A 12 -14.11 3.37 11.40
C VAL A 12 -15.50 3.54 12.02
N ALA A 13 -16.03 4.77 12.05
CA ALA A 13 -17.37 5.06 12.54
C ALA A 13 -18.46 4.45 11.65
N ALA A 14 -18.32 4.55 10.32
CA ALA A 14 -19.25 3.95 9.36
C ALA A 14 -19.21 2.40 9.38
N ALA A 15 -18.04 1.83 9.63
CA ALA A 15 -17.84 0.39 9.75
C ALA A 15 -18.32 -0.22 11.10
N GLY A 16 -18.75 0.64 12.04
CA GLY A 16 -19.29 0.22 13.35
C GLY A 16 -18.28 0.28 14.50
N ALA A 17 -18.82 0.32 15.72
CA ALA A 17 -18.06 0.55 16.96
C ALA A 17 -16.94 -0.47 17.24
N ASP A 18 -17.03 -1.67 16.68
CA ASP A 18 -16.07 -2.75 16.92
C ASP A 18 -14.78 -2.66 16.07
N THR A 19 -14.77 -1.82 15.04
CA THR A 19 -13.59 -1.71 14.13
C THR A 19 -12.32 -1.28 14.88
N SER A 20 -12.44 -0.36 15.84
CA SER A 20 -11.30 0.06 16.66
C SER A 20 -10.76 -1.05 17.57
N ALA A 21 -11.66 -1.89 18.13
CA ALA A 21 -11.29 -3.03 18.95
C ALA A 21 -10.55 -4.08 18.12
N VAL A 22 -11.06 -4.34 16.93
CA VAL A 22 -10.46 -5.26 15.96
C VAL A 22 -9.08 -4.80 15.51
N MET A 23 -8.92 -3.52 15.22
CA MET A 23 -7.61 -2.97 14.83
C MET A 23 -6.59 -3.09 15.95
N ARG A 24 -7.01 -2.91 17.21
CA ARG A 24 -6.12 -3.18 18.37
C ARG A 24 -5.72 -4.65 18.45
N GLU A 25 -6.65 -5.58 18.28
CA GLU A 25 -6.35 -7.03 18.26
C GLU A 25 -5.33 -7.38 17.17
N VAL A 26 -5.43 -6.78 15.98
CA VAL A 26 -4.45 -6.94 14.90
C VAL A 26 -3.07 -6.47 15.34
N GLU A 27 -2.97 -5.28 15.95
CA GLU A 27 -1.69 -4.74 16.41
C GLU A 27 -1.08 -5.57 17.53
N GLU A 28 -1.87 -5.98 18.51
CA GLU A 28 -1.43 -6.85 19.60
C GLU A 28 -0.96 -8.20 19.07
N ARG A 29 -1.68 -8.79 18.11
CA ARG A 29 -1.30 -10.06 17.50
C ARG A 29 -0.01 -9.95 16.70
N MET A 30 0.17 -8.90 15.90
CA MET A 30 1.45 -8.64 15.22
C MET A 30 2.60 -8.54 16.22
N ALA A 31 2.42 -7.79 17.32
CA ALA A 31 3.44 -7.65 18.34
C ALA A 31 3.78 -8.99 19.02
N ARG A 32 2.78 -9.84 19.28
CA ARG A 32 3.01 -11.20 19.83
C ARG A 32 3.78 -12.08 18.85
N LEU A 33 3.45 -12.06 17.56
CA LEU A 33 4.06 -12.93 16.54
C LEU A 33 5.56 -12.64 16.32
N VAL A 34 5.98 -11.41 16.50
CA VAL A 34 7.39 -11.02 16.33
C VAL A 34 8.18 -11.09 17.64
N SER A 35 7.52 -11.45 18.74
CA SER A 35 8.17 -11.66 20.04
C SER A 35 8.87 -13.05 20.11
N GLY A 36 9.87 -13.19 20.95
CA GLY A 36 10.50 -14.51 21.19
C GLY A 36 11.58 -14.92 20.19
N HIS A 37 12.01 -14.01 19.28
CA HIS A 37 13.05 -14.27 18.27
C HIS A 37 14.43 -13.72 18.68
N GLY A 38 14.80 -13.90 19.95
CA GLY A 38 16.02 -13.32 20.51
C GLY A 38 15.90 -11.81 20.76
N HIS A 39 16.88 -11.27 21.49
CA HIS A 39 16.80 -9.88 21.94
C HIS A 39 16.92 -8.89 20.77
N VAL A 40 17.86 -9.10 19.86
CA VAL A 40 18.16 -8.17 18.77
C VAL A 40 17.10 -8.22 17.67
N LEU A 41 16.89 -9.39 17.05
CA LEU A 41 15.93 -9.55 15.94
C LEU A 41 14.50 -9.23 16.38
N GLY A 42 14.09 -9.74 17.54
CA GLY A 42 12.76 -9.46 18.09
C GLY A 42 12.55 -7.98 18.45
N HIS A 43 13.60 -7.25 18.86
CA HIS A 43 13.54 -5.81 19.10
C HIS A 43 13.24 -5.04 17.79
N HIS A 44 14.01 -5.30 16.73
CA HIS A 44 13.82 -4.61 15.45
C HIS A 44 12.49 -4.95 14.79
N ALA A 45 12.09 -6.23 14.82
CA ALA A 45 10.79 -6.64 14.30
C ALA A 45 9.64 -5.97 15.06
N ARG A 46 9.68 -5.89 16.41
CA ARG A 46 8.70 -5.15 17.19
C ARG A 46 8.70 -3.66 16.87
N SER A 47 9.88 -3.04 16.80
CA SER A 47 10.02 -1.63 16.43
C SER A 47 9.36 -1.34 15.08
N THR A 48 9.57 -2.21 14.10
CA THR A 48 8.98 -2.10 12.76
C THR A 48 7.44 -2.16 12.81
N VAL A 49 6.86 -3.18 13.44
CA VAL A 49 5.39 -3.32 13.48
C VAL A 49 4.73 -2.26 14.35
N SER A 50 5.43 -1.73 15.37
CA SER A 50 4.95 -0.67 16.26
C SER A 50 5.23 0.75 15.73
N ALA A 51 5.88 0.90 14.58
CA ALA A 51 6.16 2.21 14.00
C ALA A 51 4.88 2.98 13.57
N GLY A 52 3.74 2.37 13.75
CA GLY A 52 2.44 2.94 13.45
C GLY A 52 2.13 2.90 11.95
N GLY A 53 1.04 3.56 11.58
CA GLY A 53 0.55 3.66 10.20
C GLY A 53 -0.96 3.76 10.20
N LYS A 54 -1.55 4.09 9.05
CA LYS A 54 -3.02 4.20 8.89
C LYS A 54 -3.72 2.84 8.85
N ARG A 55 -2.96 1.74 8.81
CA ARG A 55 -3.47 0.37 8.76
C ARG A 55 -4.57 0.18 7.70
N LEU A 56 -4.43 0.84 6.57
CA LEU A 56 -5.44 0.83 5.50
C LEU A 56 -5.68 -0.58 4.94
N ARG A 57 -4.64 -1.39 4.80
CA ARG A 57 -4.77 -2.76 4.29
C ARG A 57 -5.51 -3.68 5.24
N PRO A 58 -5.19 -3.75 6.55
CA PRO A 58 -6.04 -4.43 7.53
C PRO A 58 -7.49 -3.95 7.51
N LEU A 59 -7.71 -2.64 7.43
CA LEU A 59 -9.06 -2.09 7.34
C LEU A 59 -9.82 -2.60 6.12
N LEU A 60 -9.18 -2.65 4.94
CA LEU A 60 -9.78 -3.21 3.72
C LEU A 60 -10.12 -4.70 3.87
N VAL A 61 -9.30 -5.49 4.58
CA VAL A 61 -9.65 -6.90 4.88
C VAL A 61 -10.98 -6.98 5.63
N PHE A 62 -11.19 -6.12 6.65
CA PHE A 62 -12.44 -6.11 7.41
C PHE A 62 -13.63 -5.65 6.58
N LEU A 63 -13.49 -4.56 5.85
CA LEU A 63 -14.58 -4.03 5.04
C LEU A 63 -14.99 -4.98 3.92
N ALA A 64 -14.02 -5.59 3.25
CA ALA A 64 -14.28 -6.57 2.19
C ALA A 64 -14.94 -7.86 2.70
N SER A 65 -14.81 -8.18 3.99
CA SER A 65 -15.44 -9.37 4.57
C SER A 65 -16.96 -9.27 4.68
N GLY A 66 -17.52 -8.07 4.73
CA GLY A 66 -18.95 -7.83 4.92
C GLY A 66 -19.51 -8.35 6.26
N VAL A 67 -18.65 -8.56 7.24
CA VAL A 67 -19.05 -9.04 8.58
C VAL A 67 -19.23 -7.85 9.50
N PRO A 68 -20.46 -7.54 9.95
CA PRO A 68 -20.74 -6.34 10.75
C PRO A 68 -20.38 -6.49 12.24
N VAL A 69 -20.22 -7.72 12.76
CA VAL A 69 -20.09 -7.98 14.20
C VAL A 69 -19.16 -9.17 14.46
N CYS A 70 -18.26 -9.05 15.43
CA CYS A 70 -17.30 -10.07 15.89
C CYS A 70 -16.39 -10.65 14.79
N PRO A 71 -15.20 -10.11 14.65
CA PRO A 71 -14.22 -10.65 13.71
C PRO A 71 -13.82 -12.06 14.11
N THR A 72 -13.80 -12.95 13.14
CA THR A 72 -13.32 -14.31 13.34
C THR A 72 -11.80 -14.34 13.41
N ASP A 73 -11.24 -15.36 14.04
CA ASP A 73 -9.80 -15.59 14.06
C ASP A 73 -9.19 -15.61 12.65
N ARG A 74 -9.91 -16.13 11.65
CA ARG A 74 -9.48 -16.11 10.24
C ARG A 74 -9.34 -14.70 9.69
N LEU A 75 -10.28 -13.82 10.02
CA LEU A 75 -10.27 -12.43 9.55
C LEU A 75 -9.11 -11.66 10.18
N ILE A 76 -8.89 -11.85 11.48
CA ILE A 76 -7.74 -11.29 12.19
C ILE A 76 -6.42 -11.80 11.55
N ARG A 77 -6.31 -13.12 11.28
CA ARG A 77 -5.13 -13.69 10.62
C ARG A 77 -4.86 -13.07 9.26
N ALA A 78 -5.90 -12.88 8.45
CA ALA A 78 -5.80 -12.25 7.13
C ALA A 78 -5.27 -10.81 7.23
N ALA A 79 -5.84 -10.01 8.13
CA ALA A 79 -5.45 -8.63 8.37
C ALA A 79 -4.01 -8.50 8.89
N VAL A 80 -3.62 -9.37 9.83
CA VAL A 80 -2.26 -9.47 10.36
C VAL A 80 -1.27 -9.84 9.26
N ALA A 81 -1.59 -10.86 8.47
CA ALA A 81 -0.69 -11.34 7.43
C ALA A 81 -0.41 -10.28 6.36
N VAL A 82 -1.44 -9.58 5.87
CA VAL A 82 -1.27 -8.50 4.89
C VAL A 82 -0.40 -7.37 5.44
N GLU A 83 -0.60 -6.99 6.70
CA GLU A 83 0.18 -5.90 7.29
C GLU A 83 1.62 -6.31 7.61
N LEU A 84 1.85 -7.58 7.99
CA LEU A 84 3.21 -8.11 8.14
C LEU A 84 3.97 -8.14 6.81
N ILE A 85 3.31 -8.53 5.69
CA ILE A 85 3.91 -8.42 4.36
C ILE A 85 4.27 -6.97 4.04
N HIS A 86 3.34 -6.04 4.27
CA HIS A 86 3.63 -4.61 4.04
C HIS A 86 4.81 -4.13 4.88
N ALA A 87 4.86 -4.49 6.17
CA ALA A 87 5.99 -4.13 7.03
C ALA A 87 7.32 -4.75 6.54
N ALA A 88 7.29 -6.00 6.06
CA ALA A 88 8.44 -6.69 5.50
C ALA A 88 8.97 -6.00 4.24
N THR A 89 8.08 -5.63 3.31
CA THR A 89 8.48 -4.91 2.08
C THR A 89 9.13 -3.58 2.41
N LEU A 90 8.58 -2.81 3.37
CA LEU A 90 9.18 -1.54 3.79
C LEU A 90 10.61 -1.72 4.36
N VAL A 91 10.86 -2.80 5.11
CA VAL A 91 12.21 -3.09 5.65
C VAL A 91 13.17 -3.46 4.52
N HIS A 92 12.73 -4.24 3.53
CA HIS A 92 13.55 -4.59 2.37
C HIS A 92 13.79 -3.40 1.45
N ASP A 93 12.78 -2.55 1.24
CA ASP A 93 12.91 -1.29 0.48
C ASP A 93 13.95 -0.38 1.13
N ASP A 94 13.93 -0.23 2.47
CA ASP A 94 14.95 0.55 3.19
C ASP A 94 16.39 0.04 2.96
N VAL A 95 16.55 -1.30 2.79
CA VAL A 95 17.86 -1.89 2.46
C VAL A 95 18.27 -1.58 1.02
N LEU A 96 17.32 -1.63 0.09
CA LEU A 96 17.55 -1.40 -1.34
C LEU A 96 17.84 0.08 -1.63
N ASP A 97 17.10 0.98 -0.96
CA ASP A 97 17.20 2.44 -1.14
C ASP A 97 18.30 3.06 -0.25
N GLY A 98 18.90 2.28 0.66
CA GLY A 98 19.85 2.80 1.63
C GLY A 98 19.26 3.85 2.58
N SER A 99 17.95 3.80 2.81
CA SER A 99 17.21 4.80 3.59
C SER A 99 17.64 4.80 5.06
N SER A 100 18.05 5.95 5.59
CA SER A 100 18.44 6.08 7.00
C SER A 100 17.26 6.35 7.94
N LEU A 101 16.19 6.97 7.44
CA LEU A 101 15.02 7.34 8.21
C LEU A 101 13.72 6.88 7.52
N ARG A 102 12.74 6.44 8.33
CA ARG A 102 11.37 6.19 7.91
C ARG A 102 10.40 6.70 8.97
N ARG A 103 9.47 7.58 8.57
CA ARG A 103 8.52 8.23 9.49
C ARG A 103 9.22 8.92 10.68
N GLY A 104 10.36 9.57 10.41
CA GLY A 104 11.16 10.26 11.43
C GLY A 104 11.92 9.36 12.41
N ARG A 105 11.95 8.04 12.18
CA ARG A 105 12.70 7.07 13.01
C ARG A 105 13.82 6.43 12.20
N PRO A 106 14.94 6.05 12.83
CA PRO A 106 15.99 5.27 12.16
C PRO A 106 15.41 3.96 11.60
N THR A 107 15.79 3.63 10.37
CA THR A 107 15.45 2.34 9.75
C THR A 107 16.21 1.20 10.41
N VAL A 108 15.76 -0.04 10.16
CA VAL A 108 16.49 -1.21 10.65
C VAL A 108 17.89 -1.28 10.03
N VAL A 109 18.03 -0.91 8.75
CA VAL A 109 19.34 -0.89 8.09
C VAL A 109 20.27 0.16 8.67
N ALA A 110 19.76 1.32 9.05
CA ALA A 110 20.57 2.37 9.68
C ALA A 110 21.02 2.03 11.10
N SER A 111 20.19 1.32 11.87
CA SER A 111 20.44 0.99 13.27
C SER A 111 21.12 -0.36 13.50
N GLY A 112 20.93 -1.34 12.61
CA GLY A 112 21.39 -2.72 12.77
C GLY A 112 22.16 -3.27 11.57
N GLY A 113 22.31 -2.50 10.51
CA GLY A 113 23.00 -2.90 9.30
C GLY A 113 22.17 -3.80 8.38
N ARG A 114 22.71 -4.04 7.20
CA ARG A 114 22.04 -4.72 6.09
C ARG A 114 21.59 -6.15 6.44
N LEU A 115 22.46 -6.93 7.09
CA LEU A 115 22.15 -8.31 7.45
C LEU A 115 20.95 -8.41 8.39
N LEU A 116 20.91 -7.56 9.42
CA LEU A 116 19.82 -7.56 10.40
C LEU A 116 18.52 -7.06 9.77
N ALA A 117 18.57 -6.07 8.90
CA ALA A 117 17.38 -5.59 8.17
C ALA A 117 16.80 -6.68 7.26
N THR A 118 17.65 -7.38 6.47
CA THR A 118 17.21 -8.51 5.65
C THR A 118 16.57 -9.61 6.52
N ALA A 119 17.24 -10.03 7.60
CA ALA A 119 16.69 -11.04 8.49
C ALA A 119 15.38 -10.61 9.18
N THR A 120 15.22 -9.29 9.45
CA THR A 120 13.97 -8.75 10.01
C THR A 120 12.83 -8.85 8.99
N GLY A 121 13.05 -8.47 7.73
CA GLY A 121 12.06 -8.62 6.68
C GLY A 121 11.67 -10.08 6.43
N ASP A 122 12.66 -10.99 6.37
CA ASP A 122 12.44 -12.43 6.22
C ASP A 122 11.59 -13.01 7.36
N LEU A 123 11.88 -12.60 8.61
CA LEU A 123 11.05 -13.00 9.76
C LEU A 123 9.59 -12.55 9.58
N LEU A 124 9.36 -11.30 9.17
CA LEU A 124 8.01 -10.77 8.97
C LEU A 124 7.27 -11.52 7.87
N PHE A 125 7.93 -11.83 6.74
CA PHE A 125 7.38 -12.70 5.68
C PHE A 125 7.01 -14.08 6.22
N ALA A 126 7.94 -14.74 6.91
CA ALA A 126 7.70 -16.07 7.47
C ALA A 126 6.51 -16.08 8.43
N ARG A 127 6.38 -15.04 9.29
CA ARG A 127 5.25 -14.91 10.22
C ARG A 127 3.92 -14.68 9.53
N ALA A 128 3.89 -13.88 8.45
CA ALA A 128 2.69 -13.66 7.66
C ALA A 128 2.14 -14.97 7.07
N PHE A 129 3.00 -15.77 6.45
CA PHE A 129 2.61 -17.06 5.89
C PHE A 129 2.22 -18.08 6.96
N ALA A 130 2.97 -18.16 8.06
CA ALA A 130 2.64 -19.04 9.17
C ALA A 130 1.27 -18.70 9.78
N GLU A 131 0.94 -17.43 9.88
CA GLU A 131 -0.33 -16.95 10.40
C GLU A 131 -1.53 -17.39 9.54
N LEU A 132 -1.44 -17.28 8.21
CA LEU A 132 -2.48 -17.78 7.31
C LEU A 132 -2.55 -19.31 7.30
N ALA A 133 -1.41 -20.00 7.28
CA ALA A 133 -1.35 -21.46 7.28
C ALA A 133 -2.00 -22.06 8.54
N ALA A 134 -1.85 -21.43 9.70
CA ALA A 134 -2.51 -21.85 10.93
C ALA A 134 -4.04 -21.78 10.86
N GLY A 135 -4.61 -21.03 9.91
CA GLY A 135 -6.04 -21.03 9.62
C GLY A 135 -6.55 -22.29 8.91
N GLY A 136 -5.66 -23.18 8.44
CA GLY A 136 -5.97 -24.48 7.83
C GLY A 136 -6.58 -24.40 6.43
N ALA A 137 -6.65 -23.22 5.80
CA ALA A 137 -7.19 -23.05 4.45
C ALA A 137 -6.07 -22.70 3.46
N ALA A 138 -6.08 -23.35 2.28
CA ALA A 138 -5.04 -23.13 1.27
C ALA A 138 -5.23 -21.83 0.48
N GLU A 139 -6.48 -21.38 0.27
CA GLU A 139 -6.76 -20.22 -0.59
C GLU A 139 -6.17 -18.91 -0.07
N PRO A 140 -6.30 -18.53 1.23
CA PRO A 140 -5.63 -17.35 1.75
C PRO A 140 -4.11 -17.36 1.56
N VAL A 141 -3.47 -18.53 1.75
CA VAL A 141 -2.02 -18.67 1.53
C VAL A 141 -1.67 -18.47 0.05
N ARG A 142 -2.53 -18.96 -0.87
CA ARG A 142 -2.34 -18.83 -2.32
C ARG A 142 -2.49 -17.39 -2.78
N ILE A 143 -3.50 -16.67 -2.27
CA ILE A 143 -3.70 -15.23 -2.53
C ILE A 143 -2.44 -14.45 -2.12
N LEU A 144 -1.97 -14.65 -0.88
CA LEU A 144 -0.80 -13.93 -0.37
C LEU A 144 0.47 -14.28 -1.16
N SER A 145 0.66 -15.56 -1.51
CA SER A 145 1.83 -16.01 -2.28
C SER A 145 1.90 -15.37 -3.66
N ARG A 146 0.76 -15.30 -4.40
CA ARG A 146 0.69 -14.60 -5.69
C ARG A 146 1.07 -13.12 -5.53
N SER A 147 0.57 -12.49 -4.48
CA SER A 147 0.83 -11.08 -4.22
C SER A 147 2.29 -10.80 -3.88
N VAL A 148 2.92 -11.63 -3.07
CA VAL A 148 4.35 -11.51 -2.72
C VAL A 148 5.23 -11.71 -3.96
N SER A 149 4.90 -12.68 -4.83
CA SER A 149 5.61 -12.88 -6.09
C SER A 149 5.49 -11.66 -7.02
N ALA A 150 4.30 -11.06 -7.07
CA ALA A 150 4.07 -9.85 -7.85
C ALA A 150 4.82 -8.63 -7.28
N LEU A 151 4.84 -8.48 -5.94
CA LEU A 151 5.63 -7.42 -5.27
C LEU A 151 7.12 -7.50 -5.63
N ALA A 152 7.69 -8.71 -5.61
CA ALA A 152 9.09 -8.94 -5.99
C ALA A 152 9.34 -8.57 -7.47
N ALA A 153 8.43 -8.95 -8.37
CA ALA A 153 8.51 -8.58 -9.78
C ALA A 153 8.40 -7.05 -9.99
N GLY A 154 7.51 -6.39 -9.24
CA GLY A 154 7.34 -4.94 -9.28
C GLY A 154 8.57 -4.19 -8.80
N GLU A 155 9.24 -4.69 -7.75
CA GLU A 155 10.49 -4.11 -7.26
C GLU A 155 11.62 -4.25 -8.29
N LEU A 156 11.78 -5.43 -8.90
CA LEU A 156 12.76 -5.62 -9.96
C LEU A 156 12.46 -4.73 -11.18
N MET A 157 11.19 -4.60 -11.56
CA MET A 157 10.79 -3.69 -12.65
C MET A 157 11.15 -2.24 -12.35
N GLN A 158 10.98 -1.78 -11.11
CA GLN A 158 11.40 -0.43 -10.70
C GLN A 158 12.91 -0.24 -10.83
N ARG A 159 13.70 -1.24 -10.47
CA ARG A 159 15.15 -1.19 -10.60
C ARG A 159 15.61 -1.17 -12.05
N ASP A 160 14.96 -1.96 -12.91
CA ASP A 160 15.24 -1.96 -14.36
C ASP A 160 14.86 -0.62 -15.01
N ASP A 161 13.81 0.03 -14.52
CA ASP A 161 13.32 1.32 -15.02
C ASP A 161 14.08 2.52 -14.44
N ALA A 162 14.93 2.33 -13.43
CA ALA A 162 15.63 3.43 -12.77
C ALA A 162 16.49 4.22 -13.79
N TRP A 163 16.34 5.55 -13.74
CA TRP A 163 17.02 6.49 -14.65
C TRP A 163 16.65 6.37 -16.13
N ASN A 164 15.65 5.54 -16.46
CA ASN A 164 15.22 5.34 -17.84
C ASN A 164 14.10 6.30 -18.20
N ALA A 165 14.46 7.40 -18.80
CA ALA A 165 13.53 8.44 -19.22
C ALA A 165 12.51 7.99 -20.31
N SER A 166 12.68 6.80 -20.91
CA SER A 166 11.80 6.25 -21.95
C SER A 166 10.71 5.31 -21.39
N VAL A 167 10.53 5.26 -20.07
CA VAL A 167 9.45 4.49 -19.45
C VAL A 167 8.10 4.98 -19.97
N SER A 168 7.32 4.07 -20.56
CA SER A 168 5.97 4.38 -21.04
C SER A 168 4.96 4.46 -19.91
N VAL A 169 3.86 5.18 -20.12
CA VAL A 169 2.72 5.24 -19.20
C VAL A 169 2.21 3.82 -18.85
N LYS A 170 2.10 2.93 -19.87
CA LYS A 170 1.69 1.54 -19.62
C LYS A 170 2.65 0.84 -18.66
N ARG A 171 3.96 0.93 -18.88
CA ARG A 171 4.97 0.28 -18.02
C ARG A 171 4.96 0.85 -16.61
N TYR A 172 4.75 2.17 -16.46
CA TYR A 172 4.55 2.81 -15.16
C TYR A 172 3.36 2.18 -14.41
N PHE A 173 2.18 2.06 -15.04
CA PHE A 173 1.03 1.45 -14.39
C PHE A 173 1.21 -0.04 -14.10
N ASP A 174 1.87 -0.80 -14.97
CA ASP A 174 2.20 -2.21 -14.72
C ASP A 174 3.09 -2.34 -13.47
N ARG A 175 4.08 -1.47 -13.31
CA ARG A 175 4.93 -1.39 -12.11
C ARG A 175 4.13 -1.01 -10.86
N CYS A 176 3.30 0.02 -10.90
CA CYS A 176 2.46 0.45 -9.78
C CYS A 176 1.47 -0.65 -9.36
N ARG A 177 0.92 -1.39 -10.33
CA ARG A 177 0.06 -2.54 -10.07
C ARG A 177 0.81 -3.61 -9.29
N LEU A 178 2.01 -3.99 -9.73
CA LEU A 178 2.80 -5.04 -9.11
C LEU A 178 3.39 -4.63 -7.76
N LYS A 179 3.94 -3.41 -7.64
CA LYS A 179 4.64 -2.97 -6.43
C LYS A 179 3.70 -2.50 -5.31
N THR A 180 2.54 -1.93 -5.66
CA THR A 180 1.66 -1.29 -4.67
C THR A 180 0.25 -1.87 -4.68
N ALA A 181 -0.44 -1.87 -5.83
CA ALA A 181 -1.85 -2.17 -5.89
C ALA A 181 -2.18 -3.64 -5.60
N VAL A 182 -1.28 -4.57 -5.94
CA VAL A 182 -1.48 -6.01 -5.70
C VAL A 182 -1.73 -6.35 -4.23
N LEU A 183 -1.14 -5.62 -3.28
CA LEU A 183 -1.37 -5.87 -1.86
C LEU A 183 -2.70 -5.29 -1.35
N PHE A 184 -3.21 -4.23 -1.98
CA PHE A 184 -4.57 -3.74 -1.77
C PHE A 184 -5.61 -4.75 -2.31
N ARG A 185 -5.35 -5.28 -3.52
CA ARG A 185 -6.13 -6.38 -4.09
C ARG A 185 -6.19 -7.57 -3.15
N ALA A 186 -5.04 -8.05 -2.68
CA ALA A 186 -4.95 -9.17 -1.76
C ALA A 186 -5.72 -8.92 -0.45
N ALA A 187 -5.68 -7.71 0.09
CA ALA A 187 -6.44 -7.36 1.29
C ALA A 187 -7.94 -7.56 1.08
N CYS A 188 -8.48 -7.09 -0.05
CA CYS A 188 -9.90 -7.25 -0.39
C CYS A 188 -10.26 -8.73 -0.68
N GLU A 189 -9.43 -9.46 -1.43
CA GLU A 189 -9.64 -10.89 -1.72
C GLU A 189 -9.64 -11.74 -0.42
N LEU A 190 -8.68 -11.49 0.47
CA LEU A 190 -8.59 -12.19 1.76
C LEU A 190 -9.78 -11.88 2.67
N GLY A 191 -10.24 -10.64 2.66
CA GLY A 191 -11.44 -10.23 3.39
C GLY A 191 -12.69 -10.94 2.87
N ALA A 192 -12.90 -10.92 1.55
CA ALA A 192 -14.01 -11.60 0.90
C ALA A 192 -14.00 -13.12 1.19
N GLU A 193 -12.84 -13.77 1.11
CA GLU A 193 -12.69 -15.19 1.41
C GLU A 193 -13.01 -15.51 2.89
N ALA A 194 -12.56 -14.67 3.82
CA ALA A 194 -12.83 -14.86 5.25
C ALA A 194 -14.32 -14.66 5.60
N GLY A 195 -14.98 -13.67 4.99
CA GLY A 195 -16.40 -13.35 5.24
C GLY A 195 -17.38 -14.39 4.69
N GLN A 196 -17.10 -14.95 3.52
CA GLN A 196 -18.02 -15.88 2.83
C GLN A 196 -18.23 -17.22 3.57
N ARG A 197 -17.26 -17.67 4.35
CA ARG A 197 -17.38 -18.93 5.12
C ARG A 197 -18.35 -18.85 6.29
N HIS A 198 -18.89 -17.67 6.60
CA HIS A 198 -19.87 -17.45 7.66
C HIS A 198 -21.32 -17.37 7.16
N ARG A 199 -21.56 -17.49 5.84
CA ARG A 199 -22.91 -17.50 5.26
C ARG A 199 -23.30 -18.93 4.85
N PRO A 200 -24.04 -19.68 5.72
CA PRO A 200 -24.59 -20.97 5.32
C PRO A 200 -25.63 -20.75 4.22
N GLY A 201 -25.50 -21.41 3.08
CA GLY A 201 -26.51 -21.40 2.04
C GLY A 201 -26.09 -20.80 0.68
N ASP A 202 -24.99 -20.08 0.57
CA ASP A 202 -24.51 -19.58 -0.73
C ASP A 202 -23.75 -20.68 -1.51
N GLY A 203 -24.54 -21.53 -2.14
CA GLY A 203 -24.13 -22.78 -2.77
C GLY A 203 -23.46 -22.69 -4.13
N ALA A 204 -22.65 -21.67 -4.47
CA ALA A 204 -21.95 -21.70 -5.75
C ALA A 204 -20.52 -21.16 -5.66
N ALA A 205 -19.55 -22.08 -5.80
CA ALA A 205 -18.13 -21.73 -5.93
C ALA A 205 -17.89 -20.56 -6.92
N GLY A 206 -18.62 -20.56 -8.04
CA GLY A 206 -18.53 -19.50 -9.04
C GLY A 206 -19.04 -18.11 -8.60
N ARG A 207 -19.94 -18.01 -7.61
CA ARG A 207 -20.38 -16.71 -7.05
C ARG A 207 -19.32 -16.16 -6.10
N ARG A 208 -18.68 -17.05 -5.32
CA ARG A 208 -17.59 -16.68 -4.39
C ARG A 208 -16.40 -16.11 -5.14
N THR A 209 -15.98 -16.77 -6.20
CA THR A 209 -14.87 -16.31 -7.05
C THR A 209 -15.19 -14.91 -7.60
N ARG A 210 -16.40 -14.71 -8.14
CA ARG A 210 -16.81 -13.41 -8.70
C ARG A 210 -16.81 -12.27 -7.67
N LEU A 211 -17.30 -12.51 -6.44
CA LEU A 211 -17.29 -11.48 -5.39
C LEU A 211 -15.86 -11.17 -4.94
N SER A 212 -15.02 -12.18 -4.75
CA SER A 212 -13.61 -12.00 -4.40
C SER A 212 -12.86 -11.22 -5.49
N ASP A 213 -13.08 -11.57 -6.77
CA ASP A 213 -12.47 -10.86 -7.90
C ASP A 213 -12.94 -9.41 -8.01
N SER A 214 -14.24 -9.14 -7.83
CA SER A 214 -14.79 -7.77 -7.89
C SER A 214 -14.23 -6.90 -6.77
N LEU A 215 -14.19 -7.41 -5.53
CA LEU A 215 -13.60 -6.69 -4.41
C LEU A 215 -12.08 -6.56 -4.56
N GLY A 216 -11.42 -7.57 -5.13
CA GLY A 216 -10.01 -7.50 -5.49
C GLY A 216 -9.72 -6.41 -6.51
N ASN A 217 -10.56 -6.28 -7.56
CA ASN A 217 -10.44 -5.21 -8.57
C ASN A 217 -10.64 -3.83 -7.94
N PHE A 218 -11.64 -3.68 -7.06
CA PHE A 218 -11.80 -2.45 -6.27
C PHE A 218 -10.51 -2.10 -5.51
N GLY A 219 -9.96 -3.07 -4.76
CA GLY A 219 -8.70 -2.87 -4.03
C GLY A 219 -7.53 -2.49 -4.94
N GLU A 220 -7.40 -3.12 -6.11
CA GLU A 220 -6.36 -2.80 -7.09
C GLU A 220 -6.49 -1.36 -7.60
N SER A 221 -7.70 -0.93 -7.98
CA SER A 221 -7.94 0.44 -8.48
C SER A 221 -7.63 1.48 -7.40
N ILE A 222 -8.06 1.25 -6.16
CA ILE A 222 -7.72 2.14 -5.03
C ILE A 222 -6.22 2.16 -4.75
N GLY A 223 -5.53 1.02 -4.87
CA GLY A 223 -4.08 0.93 -4.72
C GLY A 223 -3.31 1.68 -5.81
N LEU A 224 -3.80 1.68 -7.05
CA LEU A 224 -3.24 2.45 -8.17
C LEU A 224 -3.45 3.96 -7.94
N ALA A 225 -4.67 4.37 -7.60
CA ALA A 225 -4.96 5.78 -7.28
C ALA A 225 -4.11 6.28 -6.10
N PHE A 226 -3.95 5.44 -5.06
CA PHE A 226 -3.09 5.75 -3.91
C PHE A 226 -1.65 6.01 -4.34
N GLN A 227 -1.07 5.15 -5.20
CA GLN A 227 0.32 5.31 -5.68
C GLN A 227 0.46 6.58 -6.51
N LEU A 228 -0.47 6.80 -7.44
CA LEU A 228 -0.43 7.99 -8.32
C LEU A 228 -0.51 9.30 -7.51
N LEU A 229 -1.36 9.34 -6.49
CA LEU A 229 -1.45 10.49 -5.59
C LEU A 229 -0.20 10.65 -4.71
N ASP A 230 0.46 9.56 -4.32
CA ASP A 230 1.75 9.61 -3.60
C ASP A 230 2.86 10.19 -4.49
N ASP A 231 2.89 9.82 -5.77
CA ASP A 231 3.83 10.36 -6.75
C ASP A 231 3.59 11.86 -7.02
N ILE A 232 2.33 12.31 -7.06
CA ILE A 232 1.98 13.74 -7.13
C ILE A 232 2.48 14.47 -5.88
N LEU A 233 2.31 13.85 -4.71
CA LEU A 233 2.75 14.42 -3.44
C LEU A 233 4.28 14.53 -3.35
N ASP A 234 5.03 13.61 -3.95
CA ASP A 234 6.49 13.71 -4.03
C ASP A 234 6.93 14.98 -4.79
N VAL A 235 6.19 15.36 -5.83
CA VAL A 235 6.44 16.59 -6.61
C VAL A 235 5.96 17.84 -5.89
N THR A 236 4.84 17.81 -5.15
CA THR A 236 4.17 19.02 -4.63
C THR A 236 4.29 19.18 -3.13
N GLY A 237 4.51 18.09 -2.40
CA GLY A 237 4.39 18.06 -0.94
C GLY A 237 5.54 18.74 -0.22
N PRO A 238 5.28 19.57 0.80
CA PRO A 238 6.32 20.11 1.63
C PRO A 238 7.00 19.00 2.46
N PRO A 239 8.31 19.08 2.72
CA PRO A 239 9.07 18.07 3.46
C PRO A 239 8.48 17.74 4.85
N GLU A 240 7.87 18.73 5.50
CA GLU A 240 7.23 18.56 6.81
C GLU A 240 6.02 17.62 6.76
N ARG A 241 5.35 17.55 5.61
CA ARG A 241 4.18 16.66 5.39
C ARG A 241 4.60 15.27 4.91
N THR A 242 5.61 15.22 4.03
CA THR A 242 6.07 13.97 3.39
C THR A 242 7.10 13.21 4.24
N GLY A 243 7.86 13.92 5.05
CA GLY A 243 9.01 13.37 5.79
C GLY A 243 10.24 13.12 4.90
N LYS A 244 10.19 13.53 3.62
CA LYS A 244 11.26 13.43 2.63
C LYS A 244 11.42 14.76 1.88
N PRO A 245 12.59 15.07 1.30
CA PRO A 245 12.72 16.20 0.41
C PRO A 245 11.81 16.04 -0.82
N ARG A 246 11.34 17.14 -1.38
CA ARG A 246 10.59 17.18 -2.64
C ARG A 246 11.43 16.58 -3.76
N GLY A 247 10.81 15.75 -4.61
CA GLY A 247 11.50 15.10 -5.71
C GLY A 247 12.44 13.97 -5.26
N ALA A 248 12.16 13.34 -4.13
CA ALA A 248 12.94 12.17 -3.69
C ALA A 248 12.96 11.08 -4.76
N ASP A 249 11.85 10.85 -5.46
CA ASP A 249 11.76 9.89 -6.56
C ASP A 249 12.70 10.28 -7.72
N LEU A 250 12.84 11.56 -8.03
CA LEU A 250 13.79 12.04 -9.05
C LEU A 250 15.23 11.75 -8.67
N LEU A 251 15.58 11.94 -7.38
CA LEU A 251 16.93 11.68 -6.87
C LEU A 251 17.26 10.20 -6.85
N ASP A 252 16.25 9.34 -6.65
CA ASP A 252 16.39 7.88 -6.70
C ASP A 252 16.29 7.31 -8.14
N GLY A 253 16.06 8.19 -9.12
CA GLY A 253 15.91 7.81 -10.53
C GLY A 253 14.59 7.12 -10.86
N THR A 254 13.61 7.21 -9.98
CA THR A 254 12.27 6.66 -10.20
C THR A 254 11.48 7.56 -11.13
N VAL A 255 11.13 7.04 -12.29
CA VAL A 255 10.32 7.75 -13.30
C VAL A 255 8.84 7.55 -12.99
N THR A 256 8.15 8.63 -12.60
CA THR A 256 6.73 8.63 -12.24
C THR A 256 5.84 9.26 -13.30
N LEU A 257 4.52 9.06 -13.23
CA LEU A 257 3.60 9.58 -14.25
C LEU A 257 3.68 11.10 -14.41
N PRO A 258 3.75 11.92 -13.34
CA PRO A 258 3.94 13.35 -13.49
C PRO A 258 5.16 13.74 -14.33
N LEU A 259 6.28 13.04 -14.16
CA LEU A 259 7.46 13.28 -14.98
C LEU A 259 7.28 12.81 -16.43
N ILE A 260 6.66 11.63 -16.66
CA ILE A 260 6.40 11.09 -18.00
C ILE A 260 5.58 12.09 -18.81
N GLU A 261 4.46 12.54 -18.27
CA GLU A 261 3.57 13.52 -18.94
C GLU A 261 4.21 14.89 -19.10
N ALA A 262 4.92 15.38 -18.08
CA ALA A 262 5.62 16.67 -18.18
C ALA A 262 6.68 16.68 -19.28
N ARG A 263 7.36 15.55 -19.54
CA ARG A 263 8.34 15.43 -20.63
C ARG A 263 7.74 15.52 -22.03
N GLU A 264 6.48 15.13 -22.17
CA GLU A 264 5.74 15.30 -23.46
C GLU A 264 5.33 16.76 -23.68
N LEU A 265 5.16 17.54 -22.60
CA LEU A 265 4.69 18.91 -22.63
C LEU A 265 5.82 19.96 -22.64
N ASP A 266 6.99 19.65 -22.06
CA ASP A 266 8.14 20.55 -21.95
C ASP A 266 9.39 19.91 -22.60
N PRO A 267 9.87 20.44 -23.78
CA PRO A 267 11.08 19.95 -24.44
C PRO A 267 12.33 19.98 -23.57
N SER A 268 12.41 20.89 -22.61
CA SER A 268 13.55 20.98 -21.70
C SER A 268 13.57 19.86 -20.65
N LEU A 269 12.39 19.35 -20.26
CA LEU A 269 12.27 18.14 -19.45
C LEU A 269 12.50 16.88 -20.29
N ALA A 270 12.11 16.90 -21.56
CA ALA A 270 12.35 15.78 -22.48
C ALA A 270 13.83 15.40 -22.59
N THR A 271 14.74 16.37 -22.52
CA THR A 271 16.20 16.19 -22.63
C THR A 271 16.91 16.06 -21.28
N LEU A 272 16.20 16.17 -20.17
CA LEU A 272 16.78 16.08 -18.83
C LEU A 272 17.35 14.67 -18.56
N ASP A 273 18.63 14.59 -18.23
CA ASP A 273 19.24 13.40 -17.66
C ASP A 273 19.04 13.40 -16.13
N LEU A 274 18.22 12.50 -15.63
CA LEU A 274 17.94 12.37 -14.18
C LEU A 274 19.21 12.07 -13.38
N ARG A 275 20.23 11.43 -13.98
CA ARG A 275 21.51 11.17 -13.33
C ARG A 275 22.31 12.44 -13.05
N SER A 276 21.95 13.57 -13.65
CA SER A 276 22.60 14.85 -13.36
C SER A 276 22.14 15.46 -12.04
N LEU A 277 20.96 15.07 -11.51
CA LEU A 277 20.43 15.55 -10.25
C LEU A 277 21.20 14.94 -9.07
N ARG A 278 21.75 15.79 -8.22
CA ARG A 278 22.59 15.40 -7.08
C ARG A 278 22.11 15.94 -5.75
N THR A 279 21.31 17.01 -5.78
CA THR A 279 20.86 17.72 -4.58
C THR A 279 19.34 17.85 -4.53
N ALA A 280 18.82 18.04 -3.32
CA ALA A 280 17.39 18.27 -3.11
C ALA A 280 16.92 19.57 -3.79
N GLU A 281 17.78 20.58 -3.87
CA GLU A 281 17.47 21.85 -4.52
C GLU A 281 17.32 21.68 -6.04
N GLU A 282 18.19 20.88 -6.67
CA GLU A 282 18.08 20.55 -8.08
C GLU A 282 16.80 19.75 -8.39
N ALA A 283 16.49 18.77 -7.54
CA ALA A 283 15.24 18.02 -7.67
C ALA A 283 14.00 18.89 -7.50
N ALA A 284 14.01 19.78 -6.50
CA ALA A 284 12.92 20.73 -6.26
C ALA A 284 12.71 21.68 -7.46
N ALA A 285 13.79 22.16 -8.09
CA ALA A 285 13.68 22.99 -9.30
C ALA A 285 13.06 22.22 -10.49
N VAL A 286 13.34 20.91 -10.61
CA VAL A 286 12.68 20.05 -11.62
C VAL A 286 11.21 19.84 -11.25
N CYS A 287 10.88 19.64 -9.98
CA CYS A 287 9.49 19.57 -9.51
C CYS A 287 8.69 20.84 -9.85
N ASP A 288 9.28 22.03 -9.70
CA ASP A 288 8.63 23.30 -10.08
C ASP A 288 8.34 23.35 -11.59
N ARG A 289 9.25 22.85 -12.42
CA ARG A 289 9.03 22.73 -13.88
C ARG A 289 7.94 21.74 -14.22
N ILE A 290 7.91 20.57 -13.58
CA ILE A 290 6.83 19.58 -13.73
C ILE A 290 5.48 20.22 -13.37
N ALA A 291 5.41 20.91 -12.25
CA ALA A 291 4.20 21.59 -11.78
C ALA A 291 3.70 22.67 -12.76
N ALA A 292 4.60 23.31 -13.49
CA ALA A 292 4.26 24.37 -14.47
C ALA A 292 3.68 23.82 -15.78
N THR A 293 3.73 22.49 -16.05
CA THR A 293 3.30 21.91 -17.33
C THR A 293 1.81 21.57 -17.39
N GLY A 294 1.11 21.41 -16.26
CA GLY A 294 -0.24 20.83 -16.19
C GLY A 294 -0.28 19.31 -16.02
N ALA A 295 0.89 18.63 -16.02
CA ALA A 295 0.97 17.18 -15.84
C ALA A 295 0.40 16.69 -14.49
N LEU A 296 0.50 17.52 -13.45
CA LEU A 296 -0.04 17.17 -12.12
C LEU A 296 -1.56 17.12 -12.11
N GLU A 297 -2.21 18.05 -12.82
CA GLU A 297 -3.67 18.09 -12.97
C GLU A 297 -4.16 16.86 -13.74
N SER A 298 -3.49 16.51 -14.85
CA SER A 298 -3.79 15.30 -15.62
C SER A 298 -3.64 14.03 -14.79
N ALA A 299 -2.54 13.88 -14.06
CA ALA A 299 -2.31 12.75 -13.17
C ALA A 299 -3.36 12.67 -12.05
N ARG A 300 -3.77 13.82 -11.50
CA ARG A 300 -4.82 13.90 -10.48
C ARG A 300 -6.18 13.49 -11.03
N GLU A 301 -6.56 13.95 -12.21
CA GLU A 301 -7.81 13.55 -12.88
C GLU A 301 -7.83 12.04 -13.12
N GLN A 302 -6.71 11.44 -13.55
CA GLN A 302 -6.61 9.99 -13.71
C GLN A 302 -6.82 9.26 -12.37
N ALA A 303 -6.20 9.71 -11.28
CA ALA A 303 -6.39 9.11 -9.96
C ALA A 303 -7.86 9.21 -9.49
N LEU A 304 -8.49 10.36 -9.68
CA LEU A 304 -9.92 10.57 -9.37
C LEU A 304 -10.82 9.67 -10.24
N GLY A 305 -10.52 9.54 -11.52
CA GLY A 305 -11.20 8.63 -12.43
C GLY A 305 -11.16 7.18 -11.97
N MET A 306 -9.97 6.71 -11.53
CA MET A 306 -9.80 5.35 -10.97
C MET A 306 -10.66 5.13 -9.71
N VAL A 307 -10.75 6.13 -8.83
CA VAL A 307 -11.57 6.05 -7.61
C VAL A 307 -13.05 5.99 -7.96
N LEU A 308 -13.51 6.83 -8.90
CA LEU A 308 -14.91 6.84 -9.35
C LEU A 308 -15.29 5.52 -10.03
N GLU A 309 -14.42 4.98 -10.89
CA GLU A 309 -14.63 3.69 -11.54
C GLU A 309 -14.65 2.55 -10.52
N ALA A 310 -13.74 2.56 -9.54
CA ALA A 310 -13.71 1.58 -8.48
C ALA A 310 -15.04 1.54 -7.70
N LYS A 311 -15.60 2.71 -7.35
CA LYS A 311 -16.90 2.82 -6.67
C LYS A 311 -18.04 2.34 -7.56
N ALA A 312 -18.04 2.70 -8.84
CA ALA A 312 -19.10 2.32 -9.79
C ALA A 312 -19.12 0.82 -10.14
N THR A 313 -17.97 0.14 -10.00
CA THR A 313 -17.82 -1.29 -10.29
C THR A 313 -17.94 -2.19 -9.07
N LEU A 314 -18.23 -1.64 -7.89
CA LEU A 314 -18.53 -2.44 -6.70
C LEU A 314 -19.75 -3.35 -7.00
N PRO A 315 -19.69 -4.63 -6.58
CA PRO A 315 -20.86 -5.50 -6.70
C PRO A 315 -21.96 -5.06 -5.74
N GLU A 316 -23.15 -5.63 -5.88
CA GLU A 316 -24.22 -5.42 -4.88
C GLU A 316 -23.77 -5.92 -3.51
N LEU A 317 -23.66 -5.01 -2.57
CA LEU A 317 -23.22 -5.24 -1.19
C LEU A 317 -24.27 -4.72 -0.20
N PRO A 318 -24.27 -5.20 1.05
CA PRO A 318 -25.02 -4.56 2.12
C PRO A 318 -24.63 -3.07 2.23
N GLU A 319 -25.60 -2.20 2.46
CA GLU A 319 -25.43 -0.75 2.47
C GLU A 319 -24.28 -0.27 3.35
N PHE A 320 -24.13 -0.84 4.55
CA PHE A 320 -23.05 -0.49 5.47
C PHE A 320 -21.67 -0.83 4.90
N GLN A 321 -21.55 -1.95 4.17
CA GLN A 321 -20.30 -2.39 3.57
C GLN A 321 -19.94 -1.51 2.37
N GLN A 322 -20.91 -1.24 1.52
CA GLN A 322 -20.74 -0.39 0.35
C GLN A 322 -20.30 1.02 0.79
N SER A 323 -21.06 1.65 1.69
CA SER A 323 -20.74 3.00 2.20
C SER A 323 -19.34 3.06 2.85
N ALA A 324 -18.94 2.04 3.60
CA ALA A 324 -17.62 2.02 4.21
C ALA A 324 -16.48 1.86 3.19
N LEU A 325 -16.66 1.05 2.14
CA LEU A 325 -15.68 0.92 1.05
C LEU A 325 -15.59 2.22 0.23
N GLU A 326 -16.71 2.87 -0.06
CA GLU A 326 -16.75 4.17 -0.74
C GLU A 326 -16.03 5.25 0.07
N LEU A 327 -16.23 5.30 1.39
CA LEU A 327 -15.51 6.22 2.29
C LEU A 327 -14.00 5.97 2.31
N VAL A 328 -13.55 4.71 2.23
CA VAL A 328 -12.11 4.42 2.08
C VAL A 328 -11.59 4.97 0.77
N ALA A 329 -12.33 4.79 -0.31
CA ALA A 329 -11.96 5.30 -1.63
C ALA A 329 -11.84 6.84 -1.63
N ASP A 330 -12.82 7.54 -1.03
CA ASP A 330 -12.78 8.99 -0.87
C ASP A 330 -11.61 9.44 0.02
N GLY A 331 -11.35 8.72 1.11
CA GLY A 331 -10.23 9.00 2.02
C GLY A 331 -8.84 8.85 1.40
N VAL A 332 -8.71 8.10 0.30
CA VAL A 332 -7.48 8.07 -0.49
C VAL A 332 -7.26 9.42 -1.18
N VAL A 333 -8.31 10.02 -1.74
CA VAL A 333 -8.24 11.31 -2.42
C VAL A 333 -8.01 12.46 -1.43
N GLU A 334 -8.79 12.50 -0.34
CA GLU A 334 -8.71 13.57 0.68
C GLU A 334 -7.33 13.69 1.34
N ARG A 335 -6.57 12.60 1.37
CA ARG A 335 -5.21 12.61 1.89
C ARG A 335 -4.29 13.57 1.12
N TYR A 336 -4.59 13.79 -0.15
CA TYR A 336 -3.74 14.52 -1.10
C TYR A 336 -4.37 15.85 -1.57
N SER A 337 -5.50 16.24 -0.96
CA SER A 337 -6.22 17.51 -1.20
C SER A 337 -5.69 18.63 -0.34
#